data_dccc288ae42c8d331a7d4ac41596b2ab
#
_entry.id   dccc288ae42c8d331a7d4ac41596b2ab
#
_cell.length_a   1.000
_cell.length_b   1.000
_cell.length_c   1.000
_cell.angle_alpha   90.00
_cell.angle_beta   90.00
_cell.angle_gamma   90.00
#
_symmetry.space_group_name_H-M   'P 1'
#
loop_
_entity.id
_entity.type
_entity.pdbx_description
1 polymer ?
#
loop_
_entity_poly.entity_id
_entity_poly.type
_entity_poly.pdbx_seq_one_letter_code
_entity_poly.pdbx_strand_id
1 'polypeptide(L)'
;MAAQAMSPVVLYGLSKSHLEKILVEYPRVANNVIKVLANRVRYLVSLVEDLSFKHVIGRIAKILLQYAGSGAEGGQRLTQQDMAAMAGTVREVVGRSLKVLEEEKAIKLDHHRIIITDEEALKRIIEEPS
;
A
#
# COMPACT_ATOMS: atom_id res chain seq x y z
N MET A 1 -15.15 -10.12 -18.77
CA MET A 1 -14.52 -8.79 -18.91
C MET A 1 -15.10 -8.10 -20.13
N ALA A 2 -15.59 -6.88 -19.97
CA ALA A 2 -16.15 -6.08 -21.06
C ALA A 2 -15.25 -4.88 -21.35
N ALA A 3 -15.15 -4.47 -22.62
CA ALA A 3 -14.46 -3.27 -23.04
C ALA A 3 -15.42 -2.40 -23.85
N GLN A 4 -15.37 -1.09 -23.65
CA GLN A 4 -16.19 -0.11 -24.34
C GLN A 4 -15.32 0.97 -24.95
N ALA A 5 -15.55 1.30 -26.22
CA ALA A 5 -14.90 2.42 -26.86
C ALA A 5 -15.45 3.74 -26.34
N MET A 6 -14.58 4.63 -25.89
CA MET A 6 -14.90 5.97 -25.39
C MET A 6 -14.87 7.04 -26.49
N SER A 7 -14.28 6.72 -27.62
CA SER A 7 -14.16 7.57 -28.82
C SER A 7 -14.03 6.68 -30.05
N PRO A 8 -14.12 7.23 -31.29
CA PRO A 8 -13.80 6.46 -32.48
C PRO A 8 -12.44 5.81 -32.39
N VAL A 9 -12.37 4.49 -32.63
CA VAL A 9 -11.15 3.69 -32.44
C VAL A 9 -11.03 2.67 -33.55
N VAL A 10 -9.82 2.40 -34.00
CA VAL A 10 -9.49 1.33 -34.93
C VAL A 10 -8.79 0.22 -34.19
N LEU A 11 -9.30 -1.00 -34.28
CA LEU A 11 -8.73 -2.16 -33.62
C LEU A 11 -8.22 -3.18 -34.66
N TYR A 12 -7.05 -3.74 -34.37
CA TYR A 12 -6.51 -4.87 -35.12
C TYR A 12 -6.69 -6.15 -34.31
N GLY A 13 -7.33 -7.13 -34.92
CA GLY A 13 -7.51 -8.45 -34.29
C GLY A 13 -6.36 -9.40 -34.63
N LEU A 14 -5.90 -10.14 -33.66
CA LEU A 14 -4.89 -11.18 -33.82
C LEU A 14 -5.43 -12.48 -33.20
N SER A 15 -5.51 -13.56 -33.99
CA SER A 15 -5.94 -14.85 -33.46
C SER A 15 -4.85 -15.48 -32.58
N LYS A 16 -5.27 -16.35 -31.65
CA LYS A 16 -4.36 -17.10 -30.79
C LYS A 16 -3.31 -17.86 -31.60
N SER A 17 -3.75 -18.55 -32.65
CA SER A 17 -2.85 -19.33 -33.52
C SER A 17 -1.80 -18.49 -34.24
N HIS A 18 -2.17 -17.31 -34.73
CA HIS A 18 -1.23 -16.37 -35.32
C HIS A 18 -0.24 -15.82 -34.29
N LEU A 19 -0.70 -15.48 -33.10
CA LEU A 19 0.18 -15.03 -32.01
C LEU A 19 1.20 -16.10 -31.65
N GLU A 20 0.77 -17.36 -31.50
CA GLU A 20 1.66 -18.48 -31.18
C GLU A 20 2.77 -18.66 -32.24
N LYS A 21 2.42 -18.54 -33.52
CA LYS A 21 3.40 -18.59 -34.63
C LYS A 21 4.40 -17.42 -34.54
N ILE A 22 3.93 -16.22 -34.31
CA ILE A 22 4.78 -15.03 -34.20
C ILE A 22 5.77 -15.19 -33.03
N LEU A 23 5.30 -15.68 -31.89
CA LEU A 23 6.15 -15.85 -30.71
C LEU A 23 7.26 -16.89 -30.93
N VAL A 24 7.00 -17.95 -31.73
CA VAL A 24 7.99 -18.95 -32.08
C VAL A 24 8.96 -18.44 -33.13
N GLU A 25 8.47 -17.81 -34.21
CA GLU A 25 9.29 -17.32 -35.30
C GLU A 25 10.14 -16.11 -34.98
N TYR A 26 9.64 -15.25 -34.05
CA TYR A 26 10.28 -14.00 -33.66
C TYR A 26 10.52 -13.94 -32.15
N PRO A 27 11.62 -14.53 -31.65
CA PRO A 27 11.92 -14.56 -30.20
C PRO A 27 12.01 -13.17 -29.57
N ARG A 28 12.36 -12.13 -30.34
CA ARG A 28 12.35 -10.74 -29.86
C ARG A 28 10.97 -10.27 -29.45
N VAL A 29 9.93 -10.66 -30.19
CA VAL A 29 8.54 -10.34 -29.86
C VAL A 29 8.15 -11.00 -28.55
N ALA A 30 8.50 -12.29 -28.36
CA ALA A 30 8.27 -13.01 -27.12
C ALA A 30 8.94 -12.31 -25.91
N ASN A 31 10.20 -11.92 -26.04
CA ASN A 31 10.92 -11.20 -25.00
C ASN A 31 10.27 -9.84 -24.66
N ASN A 32 9.81 -9.11 -25.67
CA ASN A 32 9.13 -7.84 -25.45
C ASN A 32 7.78 -8.02 -24.75
N VAL A 33 7.01 -9.04 -25.11
CA VAL A 33 5.75 -9.38 -24.43
C VAL A 33 6.01 -9.74 -22.96
N ILE A 34 7.02 -10.54 -22.68
CA ILE A 34 7.42 -10.89 -21.31
C ILE A 34 7.77 -9.62 -20.50
N LYS A 35 8.54 -8.69 -21.07
CA LYS A 35 8.88 -7.43 -20.42
C LYS A 35 7.66 -6.58 -20.11
N VAL A 36 6.74 -6.47 -21.07
CA VAL A 36 5.49 -5.71 -20.89
C VAL A 36 4.64 -6.34 -19.79
N LEU A 37 4.48 -7.66 -19.81
CA LEU A 37 3.74 -8.38 -18.78
C LEU A 37 4.39 -8.28 -17.40
N ALA A 38 5.71 -8.38 -17.31
CA ALA A 38 6.45 -8.23 -16.06
C ALA A 38 6.25 -6.82 -15.47
N ASN A 39 6.32 -5.78 -16.29
CA ASN A 39 6.05 -4.42 -15.86
C ASN A 39 4.60 -4.22 -15.42
N ARG A 40 3.65 -4.85 -16.10
CA ARG A 40 2.24 -4.81 -15.71
C ARG A 40 1.99 -5.48 -14.37
N VAL A 41 2.63 -6.64 -14.13
CA VAL A 41 2.57 -7.33 -12.84
C VAL A 41 3.14 -6.45 -11.72
N ARG A 42 4.31 -5.84 -11.92
CA ARG A 42 4.90 -4.91 -10.93
C ARG A 42 3.97 -3.75 -10.62
N TYR A 43 3.36 -3.16 -11.63
CA TYR A 43 2.41 -2.08 -11.46
C TYR A 43 1.18 -2.52 -10.63
N LEU A 44 0.61 -3.69 -10.92
CA LEU A 44 -0.52 -4.23 -10.18
C LEU A 44 -0.14 -4.56 -8.73
N VAL A 45 1.05 -5.10 -8.49
CA VAL A 45 1.56 -5.35 -7.14
C VAL A 45 1.67 -4.03 -6.36
N SER A 46 2.23 -2.97 -6.97
CA SER A 46 2.33 -1.67 -6.30
C SER A 46 0.95 -1.08 -5.95
N LEU A 47 -0.04 -1.24 -6.81
CA LEU A 47 -1.41 -0.81 -6.49
C LEU A 47 -2.01 -1.56 -5.29
N VAL A 48 -1.77 -2.87 -5.20
CA VAL A 48 -2.21 -3.67 -4.05
C VAL A 48 -1.48 -3.25 -2.77
N GLU A 49 -0.17 -3.01 -2.87
CA GLU A 49 0.64 -2.52 -1.74
C GLU A 49 0.15 -1.15 -1.25
N ASP A 50 -0.13 -0.22 -2.15
CA ASP A 50 -0.63 1.12 -1.81
C ASP A 50 -2.00 1.04 -1.11
N LEU A 51 -2.92 0.22 -1.60
CA LEU A 51 -4.22 0.00 -0.97
C LEU A 51 -4.08 -0.63 0.41
N SER A 52 -3.24 -1.66 0.54
CA SER A 52 -2.96 -2.33 1.81
C SER A 52 -2.29 -1.38 2.80
N PHE A 53 -1.39 -0.52 2.33
CA PHE A 53 -0.66 0.43 3.16
C PHE A 53 -1.58 1.49 3.77
N LYS A 54 -2.53 2.04 3.01
CA LYS A 54 -3.54 2.97 3.53
C LYS A 54 -4.37 2.35 4.66
N HIS A 55 -4.80 1.11 4.49
CA HIS A 55 -5.53 0.40 5.54
C HIS A 55 -4.67 0.12 6.78
N VAL A 56 -3.39 -0.16 6.59
CA VAL A 56 -2.46 -0.36 7.71
C VAL A 56 -2.22 0.95 8.47
N ILE A 57 -2.04 2.07 7.79
CA ILE A 57 -1.88 3.38 8.44
C ILE A 57 -3.08 3.68 9.34
N GLY A 58 -4.30 3.47 8.86
CA GLY A 58 -5.52 3.65 9.66
C GLY A 58 -5.55 2.75 10.90
N ARG A 59 -5.14 1.50 10.77
CA ARG A 59 -5.03 0.56 11.92
C ARG A 59 -3.97 1.00 12.92
N ILE A 60 -2.81 1.44 12.46
CA ILE A 60 -1.75 1.98 13.33
C ILE A 60 -2.23 3.23 14.07
N ALA A 61 -2.87 4.17 13.38
CA ALA A 61 -3.45 5.37 13.99
C ALA A 61 -4.47 5.00 15.09
N LYS A 62 -5.32 4.01 14.84
CA LYS A 62 -6.28 3.51 15.84
C LYS A 62 -5.60 2.90 17.06
N ILE A 63 -4.56 2.10 16.86
CA ILE A 63 -3.76 1.52 17.93
C ILE A 63 -3.14 2.62 18.80
N LEU A 64 -2.53 3.64 18.16
CA LEU A 64 -1.93 4.76 18.89
C LEU A 64 -2.94 5.52 19.73
N LEU A 65 -4.13 5.82 19.22
CA LEU A 65 -5.20 6.47 19.99
C LEU A 65 -5.69 5.63 21.17
N GLN A 66 -5.85 4.33 20.99
CA GLN A 66 -6.26 3.43 22.06
C GLN A 66 -5.25 3.38 23.21
N TYR A 67 -3.95 3.36 22.88
CA TYR A 67 -2.90 3.31 23.89
C TYR A 67 -2.59 4.67 24.54
N ALA A 68 -2.76 5.77 23.82
CA ALA A 68 -2.63 7.11 24.39
C ALA A 68 -3.77 7.45 25.35
N GLY A 69 -5.00 6.99 25.06
CA GLY A 69 -6.17 7.18 25.90
C GLY A 69 -6.12 6.40 27.24
N SER A 70 -5.24 5.41 27.39
CA SER A 70 -5.09 4.65 28.63
C SER A 70 -4.22 5.33 29.69
N GLY A 71 -3.89 6.64 29.53
CA GLY A 71 -3.34 7.51 30.56
C GLY A 71 -2.09 6.98 31.24
N ALA A 72 -1.02 6.82 30.50
CA ALA A 72 0.12 6.09 30.99
C ALA A 72 1.24 6.98 31.55
N GLU A 73 1.10 7.36 32.79
CA GLU A 73 2.25 7.35 33.71
C GLU A 73 2.51 5.87 34.06
N GLY A 74 3.36 5.20 33.29
CA GLY A 74 3.70 3.79 33.47
C GLY A 74 3.16 2.81 32.45
N GLY A 75 2.57 3.26 31.34
CA GLY A 75 2.04 2.42 30.28
C GLY A 75 3.15 1.62 29.58
N GLN A 76 2.85 0.35 29.37
CA GLN A 76 3.69 -0.59 28.66
C GLN A 76 4.10 0.02 27.31
N ARG A 77 5.39 0.13 27.06
CA ARG A 77 5.94 0.68 25.83
C ARG A 77 5.54 -0.17 24.65
N LEU A 78 4.74 0.37 23.74
CA LEU A 78 4.35 -0.32 22.53
C LEU A 78 5.50 -0.29 21.54
N THR A 79 6.07 -1.46 21.24
CA THR A 79 7.12 -1.57 20.24
C THR A 79 6.54 -1.63 18.84
N GLN A 80 7.36 -1.33 17.81
CA GLN A 80 6.94 -1.52 16.41
C GLN A 80 6.57 -2.96 16.09
N GLN A 81 7.20 -3.93 16.79
CA GLN A 81 6.87 -5.34 16.65
C GLN A 81 5.49 -5.66 17.22
N ASP A 82 5.15 -5.08 18.38
CA ASP A 82 3.82 -5.23 18.96
C ASP A 82 2.74 -4.63 18.08
N MET A 83 2.98 -3.42 17.56
CA MET A 83 2.09 -2.77 16.59
C MET A 83 1.92 -3.58 15.30
N ALA A 84 2.98 -4.20 14.81
CA ALA A 84 2.91 -5.08 13.63
C ALA A 84 2.02 -6.29 13.88
N ALA A 85 2.17 -6.95 15.03
CA ALA A 85 1.33 -8.07 15.43
C ALA A 85 -0.15 -7.66 15.57
N MET A 86 -0.42 -6.52 16.21
CA MET A 86 -1.78 -5.98 16.41
C MET A 86 -2.45 -5.53 15.11
N ALA A 87 -1.68 -4.91 14.21
CA ALA A 87 -2.18 -4.45 12.92
C ALA A 87 -2.24 -5.54 11.85
N GLY A 88 -1.69 -6.73 12.12
CA GLY A 88 -1.62 -7.82 11.14
C GLY A 88 -0.69 -7.51 9.97
N THR A 89 0.47 -6.93 10.26
CA THR A 89 1.47 -6.52 9.26
C THR A 89 2.88 -6.84 9.76
N VAL A 90 3.90 -6.34 9.06
CA VAL A 90 5.30 -6.52 9.42
C VAL A 90 5.91 -5.21 9.94
N ARG A 91 7.00 -5.33 10.71
CA ARG A 91 7.67 -4.21 11.37
C ARG A 91 8.05 -3.09 10.39
N GLU A 92 8.53 -3.43 9.20
CA GLU A 92 8.95 -2.46 8.17
C GLU A 92 7.79 -1.57 7.72
N VAL A 93 6.59 -2.15 7.59
CA VAL A 93 5.39 -1.41 7.22
C VAL A 93 4.95 -0.49 8.36
N VAL A 94 5.04 -0.95 9.61
CA VAL A 94 4.81 -0.10 10.79
C VAL A 94 5.76 1.09 10.79
N GLY A 95 7.05 0.86 10.58
CA GLY A 95 8.05 1.93 10.51
C GLY A 95 7.74 2.98 9.44
N ARG A 96 7.35 2.54 8.23
CA ARG A 96 6.91 3.44 7.16
C ARG A 96 5.64 4.21 7.53
N SER A 97 4.66 3.54 8.13
CA SER A 97 3.41 4.16 8.57
C SER A 97 3.64 5.25 9.61
N LEU A 98 4.51 5.00 10.59
CA LEU A 98 4.87 6.00 11.60
C LEU A 98 5.54 7.22 10.99
N LYS A 99 6.40 7.06 9.99
CA LYS A 99 7.00 8.19 9.27
C LYS A 99 5.96 9.04 8.56
N VAL A 100 5.00 8.41 7.88
CA VAL A 100 3.89 9.13 7.23
C VAL A 100 3.07 9.90 8.25
N LEU A 101 2.73 9.30 9.40
CA LEU A 101 2.00 9.97 10.46
C LEU A 101 2.79 11.15 11.07
N GLU A 102 4.12 11.05 11.12
CA GLU A 102 4.99 12.14 11.56
C GLU A 102 5.05 13.28 10.52
N GLU A 103 5.17 12.95 9.23
CA GLU A 103 5.11 13.92 8.13
C GLU A 103 3.79 14.68 8.09
N GLU A 104 2.68 14.00 8.38
CA GLU A 104 1.35 14.59 8.54
C GLU A 104 1.18 15.37 9.87
N LYS A 105 2.23 15.43 10.68
CA LYS A 105 2.25 16.10 11.99
C LYS A 105 1.22 15.57 13.00
N ALA A 106 0.74 14.36 12.81
CA ALA A 106 -0.17 13.69 13.74
C ALA A 106 0.57 13.14 14.96
N ILE A 107 1.82 12.76 14.78
CA ILE A 107 2.70 12.25 15.84
C ILE A 107 4.10 12.87 15.73
N LYS A 108 4.88 12.71 16.80
CA LYS A 108 6.32 12.98 16.83
C LYS A 108 7.05 11.74 17.34
N LEU A 109 8.09 11.36 16.64
CA LEU A 109 9.00 10.27 17.05
C LEU A 109 10.16 10.90 17.84
N ASP A 110 10.25 10.56 19.13
CA ASP A 110 11.34 11.00 20.02
C ASP A 110 12.08 9.77 20.55
N HIS A 111 13.21 9.47 19.94
CA HIS A 111 14.03 8.28 20.19
C HIS A 111 13.23 6.99 20.07
N HIS A 112 12.72 6.46 21.16
CA HIS A 112 11.90 5.24 21.20
C HIS A 112 10.47 5.51 21.67
N ARG A 113 10.06 6.80 21.75
CA ARG A 113 8.72 7.20 22.17
C ARG A 113 7.94 7.76 21.00
N ILE A 114 6.66 7.43 20.97
CA ILE A 114 5.70 7.99 20.02
C ILE A 114 4.82 8.96 20.80
N ILE A 115 4.85 10.23 20.42
CA ILE A 115 4.07 11.29 21.05
C ILE A 115 2.99 11.69 20.07
N ILE A 116 1.73 11.64 20.48
CA ILE A 116 0.62 12.14 19.67
C ILE A 116 0.59 13.65 19.79
N THR A 117 0.73 14.33 18.66
CA THR A 117 0.73 15.80 18.57
C THR A 117 -0.61 16.35 18.11
N ASP A 118 -1.38 15.57 17.34
CA ASP A 118 -2.70 15.94 16.84
C ASP A 118 -3.62 14.71 16.77
N GLU A 119 -4.47 14.54 17.79
CA GLU A 119 -5.44 13.45 17.84
C GLU A 119 -6.50 13.54 16.73
N GLU A 120 -6.90 14.75 16.35
CA GLU A 120 -7.90 14.96 15.29
C GLU A 120 -7.35 14.56 13.92
N ALA A 121 -6.05 14.76 13.68
CA ALA A 121 -5.38 14.28 12.48
C ALA A 121 -5.41 12.74 12.40
N LEU A 122 -5.15 12.06 13.53
CA LEU A 122 -5.24 10.61 13.60
C LEU A 122 -6.67 10.11 13.36
N LYS A 123 -7.67 10.74 13.93
CA LYS A 123 -9.08 10.41 13.72
C LYS A 123 -9.50 10.58 12.25
N ARG A 124 -9.06 11.65 11.59
CA ARG A 124 -9.30 11.86 10.15
C ARG A 124 -8.69 10.75 9.31
N ILE A 125 -7.47 10.33 9.62
CA ILE A 125 -6.78 9.23 8.91
C ILE A 125 -7.53 7.90 9.08
N ILE A 126 -8.14 7.66 10.24
CA ILE A 126 -8.97 6.47 10.49
C ILE A 126 -10.28 6.53 9.70
N GLU A 127 -10.90 7.70 9.59
CA GLU A 127 -12.20 7.89 8.95
C GLU A 127 -12.12 7.99 7.42
N GLU A 128 -10.96 8.26 6.87
CA GLU A 128 -10.72 8.27 5.41
C GLU A 128 -10.22 6.90 4.91
N PRO A 129 -11.10 5.91 4.71
CA PRO A 129 -10.74 4.65 4.08
C PRO A 129 -10.77 4.82 2.56
N SER A 130 -9.68 5.18 1.96
CA SER A 130 -9.71 5.20 0.50
C SER A 130 -8.42 4.81 -0.13
#